data_01faceedf5f8ca047d4e4feb561675a8
#
_entry.id   01faceedf5f8ca047d4e4feb561675a8
#
_cell.length_a   1.000
_cell.length_b   1.000
_cell.length_c   1.000
_cell.angle_alpha   90.00
_cell.angle_beta   90.00
_cell.angle_gamma   90.00
#
_symmetry.space_group_name_H-M   'P 1'
#
loop_
_entity.id
_entity.type
_entity.pdbx_description
1 polymer ?
#
loop_
_entity_poly.entity_id
_entity_poly.type
_entity_poly.pdbx_seq_one_letter_code
_entity_poly.pdbx_strand_id
1 'polypeptide(L)'
;MKIIFYLLLFSLLCTGCSENKNIDIFVEKTTGRYLFNVNEVIEIHFKKNVLFAKWRGKENIKPLKLNDSSFYMAELNEKLIFLENPARIELAEKTEHDGVKYVFEKLAKNEKTPSEYLDENNFEGALAAYLIIKEKDSLNPAIQDRRLNNFGYQLLRDNNIDKAIEIFKINTALHPTKSNTFDSLGEAYWQKKDTVNAVLSYKKALEMNRENSSAIQFFKQHKLD
;
A
#
# COMPACT_ATOMS: atom_id res chain seq x y z
N MET A 1 -33.84 -29.26 -65.64
CA MET A 1 -34.11 -29.46 -64.20
C MET A 1 -32.84 -29.93 -63.53
N LYS A 2 -31.92 -29.02 -63.20
CA LYS A 2 -30.67 -29.26 -62.42
C LYS A 2 -29.92 -27.93 -62.26
N ILE A 3 -30.43 -26.98 -61.50
CA ILE A 3 -29.63 -25.82 -60.96
C ILE A 3 -30.45 -25.31 -59.78
N ILE A 4 -30.32 -25.85 -58.59
CA ILE A 4 -30.62 -25.27 -57.29
C ILE A 4 -30.04 -26.24 -56.27
N PHE A 5 -28.72 -26.16 -55.97
CA PHE A 5 -28.15 -26.83 -54.79
C PHE A 5 -26.73 -26.34 -54.41
N TYR A 6 -26.40 -25.06 -54.63
CA TYR A 6 -25.10 -24.51 -54.21
C TYR A 6 -25.22 -23.10 -53.62
N LEU A 7 -26.12 -22.89 -52.65
CA LEU A 7 -26.21 -21.59 -51.97
C LEU A 7 -26.58 -21.75 -50.49
N LEU A 8 -25.98 -22.72 -49.80
CA LEU A 8 -26.22 -22.87 -48.34
C LEU A 8 -25.00 -23.46 -47.62
N LEU A 9 -23.77 -22.92 -47.91
CA LEU A 9 -22.58 -23.30 -47.16
C LEU A 9 -21.58 -22.14 -47.07
N PHE A 10 -22.05 -20.92 -46.67
CA PHE A 10 -21.09 -19.80 -46.43
C PHE A 10 -21.60 -18.83 -45.35
N SER A 11 -22.04 -19.34 -44.20
CA SER A 11 -22.41 -18.48 -43.08
C SER A 11 -21.97 -18.97 -41.70
N LEU A 12 -20.86 -19.74 -41.62
CA LEU A 12 -20.38 -20.26 -40.30
C LEU A 12 -18.88 -20.05 -40.09
N LEU A 13 -18.37 -18.82 -40.32
CA LEU A 13 -16.96 -18.51 -40.01
C LEU A 13 -16.74 -17.11 -39.41
N CYS A 14 -17.69 -16.56 -38.66
CA CYS A 14 -17.48 -15.25 -38.02
C CYS A 14 -17.65 -15.22 -36.49
N THR A 15 -17.70 -16.34 -35.77
CA THR A 15 -17.87 -16.33 -34.30
C THR A 15 -16.57 -16.42 -33.53
N GLY A 16 -15.42 -16.77 -34.15
CA GLY A 16 -14.13 -16.93 -33.44
C GLY A 16 -13.40 -15.62 -33.12
N CYS A 17 -13.73 -14.50 -33.77
CA CYS A 17 -12.99 -13.26 -33.64
C CYS A 17 -13.43 -12.38 -32.45
N SER A 18 -14.65 -12.55 -31.94
CA SER A 18 -15.19 -11.73 -30.86
C SER A 18 -14.73 -12.21 -29.47
N GLU A 19 -14.63 -13.51 -29.26
CA GLU A 19 -14.15 -14.07 -27.97
C GLU A 19 -12.69 -13.74 -27.70
N ASN A 20 -11.80 -13.87 -28.70
CA ASN A 20 -10.39 -13.50 -28.54
C ASN A 20 -10.22 -12.01 -28.25
N LYS A 21 -10.98 -11.15 -28.94
CA LYS A 21 -10.91 -9.69 -28.72
C LYS A 21 -11.39 -9.28 -27.32
N ASN A 22 -12.41 -9.92 -26.79
CA ASN A 22 -12.90 -9.66 -25.43
C ASN A 22 -11.90 -10.14 -24.37
N ILE A 23 -11.22 -11.26 -24.59
CA ILE A 23 -10.14 -11.75 -23.72
C ILE A 23 -8.97 -10.76 -23.71
N ASP A 24 -8.55 -10.27 -24.87
CA ASP A 24 -7.43 -9.30 -24.97
C ASP A 24 -7.75 -7.99 -24.25
N ILE A 25 -8.98 -7.47 -24.39
CA ILE A 25 -9.45 -6.28 -23.69
C ILE A 25 -9.45 -6.50 -22.17
N PHE A 26 -9.96 -7.64 -21.70
CA PHE A 26 -9.95 -7.99 -20.28
C PHE A 26 -8.53 -8.05 -19.74
N VAL A 27 -7.61 -8.73 -20.43
CA VAL A 27 -6.20 -8.83 -20.07
C VAL A 27 -5.55 -7.46 -19.97
N GLU A 28 -5.74 -6.59 -20.97
CA GLU A 28 -5.18 -5.23 -20.98
C GLU A 28 -5.70 -4.39 -19.82
N LYS A 29 -7.00 -4.40 -19.57
CA LYS A 29 -7.63 -3.59 -18.53
C LYS A 29 -7.32 -4.08 -17.12
N THR A 30 -7.19 -5.39 -16.92
CA THR A 30 -7.03 -5.98 -15.59
C THR A 30 -5.58 -6.26 -15.22
N THR A 31 -4.65 -6.31 -16.16
CA THR A 31 -3.21 -6.37 -15.84
C THR A 31 -2.78 -5.11 -15.09
N GLY A 32 -2.03 -5.29 -14.00
CA GLY A 32 -1.48 -4.18 -13.23
C GLY A 32 -1.41 -4.43 -11.73
N ARG A 33 -1.19 -3.35 -11.01
CA ARG A 33 -1.00 -3.32 -9.55
C ARG A 33 -2.27 -2.81 -8.89
N TYR A 34 -2.69 -3.49 -7.83
CA TYR A 34 -3.89 -3.17 -7.08
C TYR A 34 -3.55 -3.00 -5.60
N LEU A 35 -4.04 -1.92 -5.01
CA LEU A 35 -3.80 -1.59 -3.62
C LEU A 35 -4.60 -2.54 -2.71
N PHE A 36 -3.93 -3.55 -2.14
CA PHE A 36 -4.53 -4.46 -1.17
C PHE A 36 -4.81 -3.75 0.16
N ASN A 37 -3.85 -2.95 0.60
CA ASN A 37 -3.99 -1.95 1.65
C ASN A 37 -2.98 -0.83 1.37
N VAL A 38 -3.00 0.25 2.16
CA VAL A 38 -2.17 1.44 1.90
C VAL A 38 -0.66 1.20 1.78
N ASN A 39 -0.17 0.04 2.21
CA ASN A 39 1.24 -0.34 2.18
C ASN A 39 1.51 -1.64 1.43
N GLU A 40 0.50 -2.27 0.85
CA GLU A 40 0.63 -3.60 0.26
C GLU A 40 -0.12 -3.69 -1.07
N VAL A 41 0.51 -4.29 -2.06
CA VAL A 41 0.03 -4.40 -3.43
C VAL A 41 -0.14 -5.87 -3.83
N ILE A 42 -1.23 -6.16 -4.55
CA ILE A 42 -1.36 -7.36 -5.38
C ILE A 42 -1.06 -6.97 -6.81
N GLU A 43 -0.14 -7.65 -7.47
CA GLU A 43 0.16 -7.46 -8.88
C GLU A 43 -0.49 -8.57 -9.71
N ILE A 44 -1.31 -8.19 -10.69
CA ILE A 44 -2.00 -9.09 -11.60
C ILE A 44 -1.31 -9.09 -12.95
N HIS A 45 -0.99 -10.25 -13.45
CA HIS A 45 -0.39 -10.43 -14.78
C HIS A 45 -0.94 -11.69 -15.46
N PHE A 46 -0.75 -11.78 -16.78
CA PHE A 46 -1.22 -12.90 -17.58
C PHE A 46 -0.08 -13.58 -18.33
N LYS A 47 -0.16 -14.91 -18.39
CA LYS A 47 0.71 -15.75 -19.24
C LYS A 47 -0.18 -16.62 -20.10
N LYS A 48 -0.16 -16.44 -21.42
CA LYS A 48 -1.03 -17.17 -22.36
C LYS A 48 -2.51 -17.12 -21.95
N ASN A 49 -3.01 -15.91 -21.63
CA ASN A 49 -4.37 -15.64 -21.18
C ASN A 49 -4.78 -16.32 -19.85
N VAL A 50 -3.82 -16.87 -19.11
CA VAL A 50 -4.04 -17.38 -17.75
C VAL A 50 -3.61 -16.32 -16.77
N LEU A 51 -4.51 -15.98 -15.83
CA LEU A 51 -4.26 -15.00 -14.76
C LEU A 51 -3.31 -15.57 -13.71
N PHE A 52 -2.35 -14.76 -13.32
CA PHE A 52 -1.47 -14.98 -12.18
C PHE A 52 -1.46 -13.73 -11.30
N ALA A 53 -1.23 -13.96 -10.00
CA ALA A 53 -1.01 -12.89 -9.04
C ALA A 53 0.39 -13.02 -8.41
N LYS A 54 1.02 -11.87 -8.15
CA LYS A 54 2.18 -11.75 -7.28
C LYS A 54 1.75 -11.06 -5.99
N TRP A 55 2.02 -11.69 -4.87
CA TRP A 55 1.62 -11.17 -3.57
C TRP A 55 2.43 -11.79 -2.43
N ARG A 56 2.88 -10.98 -1.46
CA ARG A 56 3.65 -11.42 -0.28
C ARG A 56 4.82 -12.34 -0.60
N GLY A 57 5.63 -11.94 -1.60
CA GLY A 57 6.80 -12.69 -2.02
C GLY A 57 6.54 -13.92 -2.89
N LYS A 58 5.27 -14.29 -3.12
CA LYS A 58 4.90 -15.35 -4.07
C LYS A 58 4.68 -14.74 -5.45
N GLU A 59 5.46 -15.16 -6.46
CA GLU A 59 5.48 -14.56 -7.80
C GLU A 59 4.42 -15.11 -8.77
N ASN A 60 3.94 -16.34 -8.57
CA ASN A 60 3.09 -17.04 -9.52
C ASN A 60 1.91 -17.75 -8.84
N ILE A 61 1.18 -17.02 -8.01
CA ILE A 61 -0.08 -17.50 -7.49
C ILE A 61 -1.04 -17.63 -8.66
N LYS A 62 -1.69 -18.78 -8.81
CA LYS A 62 -2.64 -19.05 -9.90
C LYS A 62 -4.05 -19.18 -9.34
N PRO A 63 -4.86 -18.10 -9.31
CA PRO A 63 -6.24 -18.18 -8.88
C PRO A 63 -7.07 -19.08 -9.80
N LEU A 64 -8.04 -19.79 -9.22
CA LEU A 64 -8.96 -20.62 -9.97
C LEU A 64 -9.99 -19.76 -10.69
N LYS A 65 -10.03 -19.82 -12.03
CA LYS A 65 -11.06 -19.13 -12.83
C LYS A 65 -12.43 -19.72 -12.51
N LEU A 66 -13.37 -18.86 -12.10
CA LEU A 66 -14.77 -19.22 -11.84
C LEU A 66 -15.67 -18.83 -13.02
N ASN A 67 -15.42 -17.65 -13.61
CA ASN A 67 -16.04 -17.16 -14.84
C ASN A 67 -15.11 -16.12 -15.50
N ASP A 68 -15.61 -15.35 -16.49
CA ASP A 68 -14.76 -14.44 -17.27
C ASP A 68 -14.22 -13.26 -16.49
N SER A 69 -14.83 -12.87 -15.38
CA SER A 69 -14.42 -11.74 -14.55
C SER A 69 -14.17 -12.11 -13.08
N SER A 70 -14.33 -13.37 -12.68
CA SER A 70 -14.11 -13.74 -11.29
C SER A 70 -13.23 -14.96 -11.10
N PHE A 71 -12.41 -14.90 -10.03
CA PHE A 71 -11.39 -15.87 -9.73
C PHE A 71 -11.35 -16.15 -8.22
N TYR A 72 -11.12 -17.39 -7.82
CA TYR A 72 -10.91 -17.74 -6.42
C TYR A 72 -9.42 -17.79 -6.12
N MET A 73 -8.98 -17.01 -5.15
CA MET A 73 -7.59 -16.96 -4.68
C MET A 73 -7.48 -17.67 -3.34
N ALA A 74 -6.90 -18.86 -3.34
CA ALA A 74 -6.81 -19.72 -2.16
C ALA A 74 -5.97 -19.09 -1.03
N GLU A 75 -4.93 -18.32 -1.36
CA GLU A 75 -4.07 -17.61 -0.42
C GLU A 75 -4.81 -16.57 0.44
N LEU A 76 -5.87 -16.00 -0.10
CA LEU A 76 -6.78 -15.09 0.62
C LEU A 76 -8.02 -15.80 1.14
N ASN A 77 -8.31 -17.00 0.64
CA ASN A 77 -9.60 -17.67 0.80
C ASN A 77 -10.77 -16.80 0.31
N GLU A 78 -10.58 -16.09 -0.82
CA GLU A 78 -11.52 -15.09 -1.34
C GLU A 78 -11.83 -15.29 -2.83
N LYS A 79 -13.07 -14.94 -3.22
CA LYS A 79 -13.44 -14.76 -4.60
C LYS A 79 -13.21 -13.31 -5.00
N LEU A 80 -12.30 -13.11 -5.94
CA LEU A 80 -11.98 -11.83 -6.55
C LEU A 80 -12.91 -11.60 -7.73
N ILE A 81 -13.53 -10.42 -7.81
CA ILE A 81 -14.38 -9.97 -8.92
C ILE A 81 -13.69 -8.78 -9.57
N PHE A 82 -13.27 -8.94 -10.82
CA PHE A 82 -12.62 -7.89 -11.60
C PHE A 82 -13.65 -7.00 -12.26
N LEU A 83 -13.57 -5.70 -12.03
CA LEU A 83 -14.38 -4.67 -12.65
C LEU A 83 -13.48 -3.80 -13.53
N GLU A 84 -13.97 -3.44 -14.72
CA GLU A 84 -13.16 -2.74 -15.70
C GLU A 84 -13.34 -1.21 -15.70
N ASN A 85 -14.47 -0.71 -15.21
CA ASN A 85 -14.80 0.72 -15.23
C ASN A 85 -15.42 1.18 -13.89
N PRO A 86 -14.68 1.80 -13.00
CA PRO A 86 -13.21 1.91 -12.97
C PRO A 86 -12.56 0.54 -12.72
N ALA A 87 -11.30 0.38 -13.17
CA ALA A 87 -10.57 -0.86 -12.98
C ALA A 87 -10.27 -1.07 -11.49
N ARG A 88 -10.87 -2.10 -10.90
CA ARG A 88 -10.68 -2.48 -9.50
C ARG A 88 -10.99 -3.96 -9.29
N ILE A 89 -10.56 -4.49 -8.17
CA ILE A 89 -10.93 -5.83 -7.71
C ILE A 89 -11.85 -5.66 -6.50
N GLU A 90 -13.01 -6.31 -6.51
CA GLU A 90 -13.88 -6.41 -5.34
C GLU A 90 -13.84 -7.84 -4.81
N LEU A 91 -13.88 -8.00 -3.47
CA LEU A 91 -14.13 -9.31 -2.88
C LEU A 91 -15.62 -9.61 -2.92
N ALA A 92 -15.96 -10.87 -3.23
CA ALA A 92 -17.35 -11.30 -3.12
C ALA A 92 -17.81 -11.21 -1.67
N GLU A 93 -19.08 -10.87 -1.47
CA GLU A 93 -19.66 -10.82 -0.14
C GLU A 93 -19.59 -12.17 0.57
N LYS A 94 -19.22 -12.15 1.84
CA LYS A 94 -19.20 -13.29 2.76
C LYS A 94 -19.75 -12.87 4.13
N THR A 95 -20.28 -13.83 4.85
CA THR A 95 -20.76 -13.62 6.22
C THR A 95 -19.66 -13.07 7.14
N GLU A 96 -18.43 -13.57 6.97
CA GLU A 96 -17.26 -13.15 7.76
C GLU A 96 -16.84 -11.70 7.49
N HIS A 97 -17.30 -11.10 6.41
CA HIS A 97 -17.03 -9.68 6.10
C HIS A 97 -17.93 -8.72 6.91
N ASP A 98 -18.97 -9.22 7.58
CA ASP A 98 -19.89 -8.42 8.42
C ASP A 98 -20.44 -7.18 7.70
N GLY A 99 -20.79 -7.35 6.41
CA GLY A 99 -21.29 -6.28 5.54
C GLY A 99 -20.20 -5.31 5.01
N VAL A 100 -18.94 -5.50 5.36
CA VAL A 100 -17.85 -4.66 4.83
C VAL A 100 -17.53 -5.06 3.39
N LYS A 101 -17.54 -4.07 2.50
CA LYS A 101 -17.16 -4.22 1.10
C LYS A 101 -15.68 -3.93 0.92
N TYR A 102 -14.90 -4.94 0.54
CA TYR A 102 -13.47 -4.81 0.26
C TYR A 102 -13.23 -4.51 -1.21
N VAL A 103 -12.52 -3.43 -1.48
CA VAL A 103 -12.20 -2.97 -2.83
C VAL A 103 -10.71 -2.71 -2.92
N PHE A 104 -10.06 -3.26 -3.95
CA PHE A 104 -8.66 -3.04 -4.26
C PHE A 104 -8.60 -2.16 -5.51
N GLU A 105 -8.26 -0.90 -5.33
CA GLU A 105 -8.15 0.09 -6.39
C GLU A 105 -6.90 -0.18 -7.23
N LYS A 106 -7.04 -0.07 -8.56
CA LYS A 106 -5.90 -0.18 -9.46
C LYS A 106 -5.00 1.05 -9.33
N LEU A 107 -3.73 0.82 -9.04
CA LEU A 107 -2.73 1.88 -8.99
C LEU A 107 -2.43 2.42 -10.39
N ALA A 108 -2.17 3.72 -10.48
CA ALA A 108 -1.67 4.32 -11.69
C ALA A 108 -0.28 3.78 -12.05
N LYS A 109 0.12 3.92 -13.31
CA LYS A 109 1.46 3.52 -13.76
C LYS A 109 2.51 4.30 -12.96
N ASN A 110 3.45 3.58 -12.34
CA ASN A 110 4.52 4.14 -11.48
C ASN A 110 4.05 4.71 -10.13
N GLU A 111 2.78 4.60 -9.78
CA GLU A 111 2.32 4.93 -8.42
C GLU A 111 2.88 3.93 -7.43
N LYS A 112 3.41 4.42 -6.30
CA LYS A 112 4.04 3.62 -5.25
C LYS A 112 3.33 3.81 -3.91
N THR A 113 3.37 2.76 -3.11
CA THR A 113 2.93 2.84 -1.71
C THR A 113 3.99 3.54 -0.85
N PRO A 114 3.62 4.05 0.36
CA PRO A 114 4.62 4.59 1.29
C PRO A 114 5.74 3.59 1.60
N SER A 115 5.43 2.29 1.78
CA SER A 115 6.45 1.28 2.07
C SER A 115 7.43 1.09 0.91
N GLU A 116 6.99 1.11 -0.34
CA GLU A 116 7.88 1.03 -1.49
C GLU A 116 8.83 2.23 -1.57
N TYR A 117 8.35 3.44 -1.26
CA TYR A 117 9.22 4.61 -1.14
C TYR A 117 10.25 4.46 0.00
N LEU A 118 9.83 3.91 1.16
CA LEU A 118 10.74 3.65 2.28
C LEU A 118 11.80 2.60 1.95
N ASP A 119 11.45 1.56 1.19
CA ASP A 119 12.38 0.51 0.75
C ASP A 119 13.44 1.07 -0.21
N GLU A 120 13.09 2.08 -1.00
CA GLU A 120 14.00 2.82 -1.88
C GLU A 120 14.76 3.95 -1.16
N ASN A 121 14.57 4.14 0.16
CA ASN A 121 15.07 5.27 0.94
C ASN A 121 14.62 6.64 0.41
N ASN A 122 13.50 6.69 -0.29
CA ASN A 122 12.85 7.92 -0.75
C ASN A 122 11.87 8.43 0.32
N PHE A 123 12.39 9.08 1.35
CA PHE A 123 11.61 9.54 2.51
C PHE A 123 10.67 10.70 2.17
N GLU A 124 11.03 11.53 1.19
CA GLU A 124 10.15 12.60 0.69
C GLU A 124 8.93 12.02 -0.03
N GLY A 125 9.14 11.03 -0.90
CA GLY A 125 8.06 10.31 -1.57
C GLY A 125 7.16 9.57 -0.57
N ALA A 126 7.75 8.94 0.45
CA ALA A 126 7.00 8.27 1.51
C ALA A 126 6.13 9.26 2.30
N LEU A 127 6.69 10.42 2.70
CA LEU A 127 5.93 11.46 3.39
C LEU A 127 4.77 11.99 2.54
N ALA A 128 5.02 12.28 1.26
CA ALA A 128 3.98 12.74 0.34
C ALA A 128 2.85 11.71 0.22
N ALA A 129 3.17 10.43 0.08
CA ALA A 129 2.20 9.35 0.01
C ALA A 129 1.40 9.20 1.32
N TYR A 130 2.05 9.30 2.48
CA TYR A 130 1.36 9.30 3.78
C TYR A 130 0.45 10.51 3.97
N LEU A 131 0.82 11.70 3.49
CA LEU A 131 -0.02 12.89 3.55
C LEU A 131 -1.29 12.73 2.70
N ILE A 132 -1.20 12.11 1.52
CA ILE A 132 -2.36 11.79 0.68
C ILE A 132 -3.30 10.80 1.41
N ILE A 133 -2.74 9.78 2.09
CA ILE A 133 -3.54 8.87 2.90
C ILE A 133 -4.25 9.62 4.02
N LYS A 134 -3.55 10.52 4.72
CA LYS A 134 -4.11 11.33 5.81
C LYS A 134 -5.25 12.24 5.34
N GLU A 135 -5.13 12.80 4.15
CA GLU A 135 -6.17 13.64 3.55
C GLU A 135 -7.43 12.82 3.21
N LYS A 136 -7.26 11.61 2.68
CA LYS A 136 -8.37 10.70 2.32
C LYS A 136 -9.02 10.05 3.54
N ASP A 137 -8.23 9.64 4.50
CA ASP A 137 -8.66 8.92 5.71
C ASP A 137 -7.71 9.23 6.87
N SER A 138 -8.04 10.26 7.65
CA SER A 138 -7.24 10.71 8.80
C SER A 138 -7.12 9.70 9.94
N LEU A 139 -7.96 8.66 9.95
CA LEU A 139 -7.95 7.58 10.95
C LEU A 139 -7.26 6.32 10.45
N ASN A 140 -6.71 6.35 9.24
CA ASN A 140 -6.05 5.19 8.65
C ASN A 140 -4.98 4.60 9.58
N PRO A 141 -5.01 3.28 9.83
CA PRO A 141 -4.03 2.65 10.71
C PRO A 141 -2.57 2.85 10.29
N ALA A 142 -2.28 3.03 8.99
CA ALA A 142 -0.91 3.19 8.49
C ALA A 142 -0.25 4.49 8.92
N ILE A 143 -1.04 5.53 9.21
CA ILE A 143 -0.55 6.85 9.64
C ILE A 143 -0.67 7.07 11.14
N GLN A 144 -1.02 6.06 11.94
CA GLN A 144 -1.09 6.21 13.39
C GLN A 144 0.30 6.49 13.97
N ASP A 145 0.40 7.53 14.81
CA ASP A 145 1.65 7.96 15.44
C ASP A 145 2.37 6.83 16.18
N ARG A 146 1.63 6.00 16.90
CA ARG A 146 2.17 4.84 17.62
C ARG A 146 2.80 3.82 16.66
N ARG A 147 2.19 3.58 15.50
CA ARG A 147 2.70 2.60 14.53
C ARG A 147 4.01 3.06 13.91
N LEU A 148 4.08 4.32 13.48
CA LEU A 148 5.30 4.93 12.96
C LEU A 148 6.38 5.01 14.04
N ASN A 149 5.98 5.32 15.27
CA ASN A 149 6.90 5.35 16.42
C ASN A 149 7.53 3.98 16.68
N ASN A 150 6.71 2.92 16.72
CA ASN A 150 7.20 1.54 16.91
C ASN A 150 8.16 1.12 15.79
N PHE A 151 7.88 1.52 14.56
CA PHE A 151 8.76 1.24 13.42
C PHE A 151 10.11 1.98 13.55
N GLY A 152 10.10 3.26 13.93
CA GLY A 152 11.33 4.02 14.21
C GLY A 152 12.16 3.36 15.31
N TYR A 153 11.54 2.94 16.41
CA TYR A 153 12.24 2.24 17.50
C TYR A 153 12.76 0.85 17.10
N GLN A 154 12.07 0.14 16.21
CA GLN A 154 12.62 -1.10 15.67
C GLN A 154 13.92 -0.82 14.90
N LEU A 155 13.92 0.20 14.04
CA LEU A 155 15.13 0.61 13.31
C LEU A 155 16.27 1.02 14.22
N LEU A 156 16.00 1.71 15.35
CA LEU A 156 17.02 2.02 16.36
C LEU A 156 17.61 0.74 16.97
N ARG A 157 16.79 -0.24 17.34
CA ARG A 157 17.27 -1.54 17.85
C ARG A 157 18.13 -2.28 16.84
N ASP A 158 17.80 -2.15 15.54
CA ASP A 158 18.56 -2.74 14.43
C ASP A 158 19.79 -1.90 14.02
N ASN A 159 20.13 -0.86 14.82
CA ASN A 159 21.24 0.08 14.59
C ASN A 159 21.12 0.88 13.27
N ASN A 160 19.91 0.99 12.70
CA ASN A 160 19.61 1.78 11.50
C ASN A 160 19.18 3.20 11.88
N ILE A 161 20.09 3.93 12.57
CA ILE A 161 19.77 5.21 13.22
C ILE A 161 19.30 6.26 12.21
N ASP A 162 19.97 6.39 11.05
CA ASP A 162 19.61 7.38 10.04
C ASP A 162 18.21 7.14 9.49
N LYS A 163 17.87 5.91 9.20
CA LYS A 163 16.53 5.54 8.73
C LYS A 163 15.47 5.76 9.82
N ALA A 164 15.80 5.49 11.08
CA ALA A 164 14.90 5.78 12.22
C ALA A 164 14.60 7.27 12.33
N ILE A 165 15.60 8.13 12.18
CA ILE A 165 15.43 9.59 12.16
C ILE A 165 14.43 10.01 11.07
N GLU A 166 14.56 9.48 9.85
CA GLU A 166 13.64 9.81 8.77
C GLU A 166 12.21 9.34 9.05
N ILE A 167 12.02 8.14 9.63
CA ILE A 167 10.69 7.67 10.07
C ILE A 167 10.11 8.59 11.16
N PHE A 168 10.90 9.01 12.14
CA PHE A 168 10.41 9.94 13.16
C PHE A 168 10.13 11.34 12.61
N LYS A 169 10.88 11.82 11.62
CA LYS A 169 10.56 13.07 10.90
C LYS A 169 9.21 12.95 10.16
N ILE A 170 8.94 11.82 9.47
CA ILE A 170 7.64 11.56 8.88
C ILE A 170 6.55 11.59 9.94
N ASN A 171 6.79 10.95 11.09
CA ASN A 171 5.82 10.92 12.19
C ASN A 171 5.54 12.31 12.75
N THR A 172 6.56 13.16 12.96
CA THR A 172 6.38 14.54 13.42
C THR A 172 5.62 15.40 12.40
N ALA A 173 5.86 15.20 11.09
CA ALA A 173 5.16 15.92 10.03
C ALA A 173 3.66 15.52 9.95
N LEU A 174 3.35 14.25 10.15
CA LEU A 174 1.98 13.75 10.20
C LEU A 174 1.25 14.17 11.49
N HIS A 175 1.96 14.32 12.60
CA HIS A 175 1.41 14.58 13.93
C HIS A 175 2.10 15.76 14.65
N PRO A 176 2.04 16.98 14.07
CA PRO A 176 2.85 18.11 14.53
C PRO A 176 2.47 18.64 15.92
N THR A 177 1.35 18.18 16.50
CA THR A 177 0.90 18.57 17.85
C THR A 177 1.15 17.50 18.92
N LYS A 178 1.72 16.35 18.53
CA LYS A 178 1.98 15.25 19.46
C LYS A 178 3.40 15.30 20.02
N SER A 179 3.54 15.57 21.31
CA SER A 179 4.80 15.68 22.02
C SER A 179 5.70 14.43 21.89
N ASN A 180 5.10 13.22 21.97
CA ASN A 180 5.84 11.97 21.91
C ASN A 180 6.54 11.72 20.56
N THR A 181 6.07 12.30 19.46
CA THR A 181 6.72 12.15 18.15
C THR A 181 8.03 12.93 18.12
N PHE A 182 8.08 14.10 18.77
CA PHE A 182 9.27 14.93 18.86
C PHE A 182 10.29 14.37 19.87
N ASP A 183 9.83 13.79 20.99
CA ASP A 183 10.76 13.19 21.93
C ASP A 183 11.44 11.94 21.35
N SER A 184 10.72 11.10 20.61
CA SER A 184 11.30 9.96 19.88
C SER A 184 12.31 10.39 18.81
N LEU A 185 12.05 11.50 18.11
CA LEU A 185 13.01 12.11 17.18
C LEU A 185 14.25 12.61 17.93
N GLY A 186 14.06 13.24 19.11
CA GLY A 186 15.15 13.70 19.98
C GLY A 186 16.05 12.55 20.44
N GLU A 187 15.45 11.42 20.83
CA GLU A 187 16.20 10.22 21.22
C GLU A 187 17.02 9.67 20.05
N ALA A 188 16.45 9.59 18.85
CA ALA A 188 17.17 9.12 17.69
C ALA A 188 18.36 10.01 17.32
N TYR A 189 18.21 11.33 17.39
CA TYR A 189 19.33 12.26 17.20
C TYR A 189 20.37 12.13 18.30
N TRP A 190 19.96 11.91 19.55
CA TRP A 190 20.89 11.68 20.65
C TRP A 190 21.72 10.41 20.43
N GLN A 191 21.10 9.31 20.01
CA GLN A 191 21.82 8.07 19.65
C GLN A 191 22.79 8.28 18.49
N LYS A 192 22.44 9.16 17.53
CA LYS A 192 23.32 9.57 16.43
C LYS A 192 24.48 10.46 16.90
N LYS A 193 24.49 10.93 18.17
CA LYS A 193 25.39 11.94 18.70
C LYS A 193 25.21 13.33 18.09
N ASP A 194 24.07 13.59 17.48
CA ASP A 194 23.66 14.91 17.00
C ASP A 194 22.95 15.66 18.12
N THR A 195 23.76 16.18 19.05
CA THR A 195 23.28 16.88 20.26
C THR A 195 22.42 18.09 19.92
N VAL A 196 22.73 18.82 18.83
CA VAL A 196 21.98 20.02 18.44
C VAL A 196 20.55 19.66 18.08
N ASN A 197 20.36 18.72 17.18
CA ASN A 197 19.03 18.31 16.72
C ASN A 197 18.27 17.53 17.82
N ALA A 198 18.98 16.81 18.70
CA ALA A 198 18.38 16.20 19.88
C ALA A 198 17.74 17.25 20.80
N VAL A 199 18.51 18.29 21.19
CA VAL A 199 18.02 19.38 22.04
C VAL A 199 16.83 20.09 21.40
N LEU A 200 16.90 20.42 20.09
CA LEU A 200 15.82 21.08 19.38
C LEU A 200 14.53 20.23 19.37
N SER A 201 14.68 18.93 19.18
CA SER A 201 13.54 17.99 19.17
C SER A 201 12.90 17.86 20.55
N TYR A 202 13.69 17.73 21.61
CA TYR A 202 13.16 17.69 22.98
C TYR A 202 12.55 19.02 23.44
N LYS A 203 13.13 20.18 23.03
CA LYS A 203 12.49 21.49 23.27
C LYS A 203 11.11 21.53 22.57
N LYS A 204 11.02 21.02 21.34
CA LYS A 204 9.74 20.93 20.63
C LYS A 204 8.74 20.01 21.31
N ALA A 205 9.19 18.90 21.87
CA ALA A 205 8.35 18.02 22.68
C ALA A 205 7.75 18.75 23.90
N LEU A 206 8.56 19.57 24.60
CA LEU A 206 8.12 20.37 25.77
C LEU A 206 7.17 21.53 25.36
N GLU A 207 7.35 22.12 24.17
CA GLU A 207 6.38 23.09 23.63
C GLU A 207 4.99 22.47 23.43
N MET A 208 4.93 21.21 22.97
CA MET A 208 3.68 20.48 22.76
C MET A 208 3.08 19.94 24.06
N ASN A 209 3.92 19.51 25.00
CA ASN A 209 3.51 19.06 26.33
C ASN A 209 4.62 19.33 27.34
N ARG A 210 4.39 20.34 28.20
CA ARG A 210 5.36 20.76 29.26
C ARG A 210 5.64 19.65 30.29
N GLU A 211 4.78 18.64 30.37
CA GLU A 211 4.91 17.51 31.28
C GLU A 211 5.55 16.26 30.62
N ASN A 212 6.09 16.41 29.39
CA ASN A 212 6.77 15.29 28.73
C ASN A 212 7.96 14.82 29.56
N SER A 213 7.78 13.68 30.24
CA SER A 213 8.75 13.14 31.19
C SER A 213 10.09 12.77 30.55
N SER A 214 10.07 12.25 29.30
CA SER A 214 11.29 11.90 28.56
C SER A 214 12.14 13.13 28.29
N ALA A 215 11.52 14.20 27.79
CA ALA A 215 12.23 15.45 27.51
C ALA A 215 12.75 16.12 28.81
N ILE A 216 11.94 16.17 29.88
CA ILE A 216 12.36 16.70 31.18
C ILE A 216 13.58 15.90 31.70
N GLN A 217 13.52 14.58 31.65
CA GLN A 217 14.60 13.73 32.13
C GLN A 217 15.87 13.93 31.29
N PHE A 218 15.74 14.06 29.97
CA PHE A 218 16.86 14.34 29.08
C PHE A 218 17.61 15.59 29.49
N PHE A 219 16.94 16.76 29.67
CA PHE A 219 17.56 18.01 30.06
C PHE A 219 18.19 17.91 31.44
N LYS A 220 17.50 17.30 32.41
CA LYS A 220 18.02 17.09 33.76
C LYS A 220 19.29 16.25 33.79
N GLN A 221 19.33 15.14 33.04
CA GLN A 221 20.47 14.22 33.02
C GLN A 221 21.73 14.83 32.37
N HIS A 222 21.53 15.62 31.33
CA HIS A 222 22.62 16.18 30.54
C HIS A 222 22.99 17.61 30.93
N LYS A 223 22.34 18.18 31.98
CA LYS A 223 22.58 19.56 32.47
C LYS A 223 22.53 20.59 31.34
N LEU A 224 21.54 20.44 30.46
CA LEU A 224 21.28 21.35 29.35
C LEU A 224 20.10 22.27 29.71
N ASP A 225 20.24 23.58 29.41
CA ASP A 225 19.20 24.60 29.64
C ASP A 225 18.31 24.84 28.41
#